data_b824d2454c6a75bdc24f6a3c788b9b3f
#
_entry.id   b824d2454c6a75bdc24f6a3c788b9b3f
#
_cell.length_a   1.000
_cell.length_b   1.000
_cell.length_c   1.000
_cell.angle_alpha   90.00
_cell.angle_beta   90.00
_cell.angle_gamma   90.00
#
_symmetry.space_group_name_H-M   'P 1'
#
loop_
_entity.id
_entity.type
_entity.pdbx_description
1 polymer ?
#
loop_
_entity_poly.entity_id
_entity_poly.type
_entity_poly.pdbx_seq_one_letter_code
_entity_poly.pdbx_strand_id
1 'polypeptide(L)' 'MEWISVNDRLPNVDKTTSNYEEIGVIAYCKGWSKPQYRIYERALVRGKTVYRWRYPWDRISDENITHWMPLPEPPKEDA' A
#
# COMPACT_ATOMS: atom_id res chain seq x y z
N MET A 1 16.53 2.12 -4.60
CA MET A 1 15.35 1.47 -3.99
C MET A 1 14.89 0.35 -4.89
N GLU A 2 14.57 -0.76 -4.30
CA GLU A 2 14.19 -1.94 -5.07
C GLU A 2 12.69 -2.17 -5.01
N TRP A 3 12.15 -2.64 -6.12
CA TRP A 3 10.78 -3.09 -6.17
C TRP A 3 10.61 -4.40 -5.41
N ILE A 4 9.51 -4.51 -4.69
CA ILE A 4 9.16 -5.71 -3.95
C ILE A 4 7.97 -6.34 -4.64
N SER A 5 8.09 -7.63 -5.00
CA SER A 5 6.96 -8.36 -5.57
C SER A 5 5.92 -8.63 -4.49
N VAL A 6 4.64 -8.47 -4.84
CA VAL A 6 3.57 -8.81 -3.89
C VAL A 6 3.54 -10.31 -3.59
N ASN A 7 4.18 -11.12 -4.44
CA ASN A 7 4.32 -12.56 -4.16
C ASN A 7 5.38 -12.86 -3.10
N ASP A 8 6.32 -11.92 -2.89
CA ASP A 8 7.34 -12.08 -1.85
C ASP A 8 6.81 -11.58 -0.51
N ARG A 9 6.23 -10.40 -0.50
CA ARG A 9 5.62 -9.85 0.71
C ARG A 9 4.76 -8.66 0.35
N LEU A 10 3.82 -8.38 1.23
CA LEU A 10 2.95 -7.21 1.15
C LEU A 10 3.39 -6.16 2.17
N PRO A 11 2.98 -4.90 2.00
CA PRO A 11 3.28 -3.89 3.00
C PRO A 11 2.80 -4.32 4.38
N ASN A 12 3.58 -4.01 5.40
CA ASN A 12 3.27 -4.45 6.75
C ASN A 12 2.28 -3.49 7.42
N VAL A 13 1.05 -3.95 7.58
CA VAL A 13 -0.03 -3.20 8.23
C VAL A 13 -0.48 -3.87 9.52
N ASP A 14 0.33 -4.75 10.09
CA ASP A 14 0.01 -5.47 11.33
C ASP A 14 0.79 -4.94 12.53
N LYS A 15 1.14 -3.67 12.52
CA LYS A 15 1.98 -3.08 13.56
C LYS A 15 1.22 -2.60 14.78
N THR A 16 -0.09 -2.52 14.70
CA THR A 16 -0.91 -1.99 15.79
C THR A 16 -1.95 -3.00 16.22
N THR A 17 -2.58 -2.74 17.36
CA THR A 17 -3.73 -3.52 17.82
C THR A 17 -5.05 -2.96 17.32
N SER A 18 -5.00 -1.92 16.52
CA SER A 18 -6.19 -1.31 15.94
C SER A 18 -6.85 -2.25 14.93
N ASN A 19 -8.16 -2.14 14.77
CA ASN A 19 -8.90 -2.88 13.76
C ASN A 19 -8.69 -2.33 12.35
N TYR A 20 -8.02 -1.21 12.23
CA TYR A 20 -7.77 -0.57 10.95
C TYR A 20 -6.36 -0.01 10.92
N GLU A 21 -5.68 -0.25 9.84
CA GLU A 21 -4.39 0.36 9.58
C GLU A 21 -4.18 0.48 8.08
N GLU A 22 -3.49 1.54 7.68
CA GLU A 22 -3.16 1.75 6.28
C GLU A 22 -1.75 2.26 6.13
N ILE A 23 -1.17 2.00 4.97
CA ILE A 23 0.15 2.51 4.61
C ILE A 23 0.14 2.91 3.14
N GLY A 24 0.67 4.09 2.86
CA GLY A 24 0.84 4.55 1.49
C GLY A 24 2.17 4.07 0.94
N VAL A 25 2.15 3.61 -0.29
CA VAL A 25 3.36 3.11 -0.96
C VAL A 25 3.33 3.52 -2.43
N ILE A 26 4.45 3.33 -3.10
CA ILE A 26 4.50 3.43 -4.55
C ILE A 26 4.19 2.05 -5.09
N ALA A 27 3.23 1.97 -5.99
CA ALA A 27 2.76 0.70 -6.52
C ALA A 27 2.92 0.64 -8.03
N TYR A 28 2.98 -0.58 -8.54
CA TYR A 28 3.06 -0.82 -9.97
C TYR A 28 2.17 -1.99 -10.35
N CYS A 29 1.51 -1.84 -11.48
CA CYS A 29 0.69 -2.88 -12.07
C CYS A 29 1.15 -3.08 -13.50
N LYS A 30 1.19 -4.32 -13.95
CA LYS A 30 1.59 -4.62 -15.32
C LYS A 30 0.74 -3.83 -16.30
N GLY A 31 1.40 -3.16 -17.24
CA GLY A 31 0.72 -2.35 -18.24
C GLY A 31 0.68 -0.86 -17.92
N TRP A 32 1.02 -0.47 -16.70
CA TRP A 32 1.13 0.95 -16.37
C TRP A 32 2.38 1.55 -17.00
N SER A 33 2.25 2.79 -17.46
CA SER A 33 3.40 3.50 -18.03
C SER A 33 4.33 4.05 -16.94
N LYS A 34 3.84 4.19 -15.72
CA LYS A 34 4.63 4.71 -14.61
C LYS A 34 4.05 4.24 -13.28
N PRO A 35 4.88 4.21 -12.22
CA PRO A 35 4.39 3.89 -10.88
C PRO A 35 3.41 4.93 -10.39
N GLN A 36 2.54 4.53 -9.47
CA GLN A 36 1.56 5.43 -8.89
C GLN A 36 1.44 5.18 -7.39
N TYR A 37 0.96 6.19 -6.68
CA TYR A 37 0.71 6.09 -5.25
C TYR A 37 -0.56 5.27 -5.01
N ARG A 38 -0.47 4.32 -4.10
CA ARG A 38 -1.64 3.54 -3.67
C ARG A 38 -1.52 3.28 -2.17
N ILE A 39 -2.63 2.89 -1.58
CA ILE A 39 -2.72 2.61 -0.16
C ILE A 39 -3.02 1.13 0.02
N TYR A 40 -2.28 0.48 0.90
CA TYR A 40 -2.57 -0.89 1.33
C TYR A 40 -3.14 -0.84 2.74
N GLU A 41 -4.26 -1.52 2.96
CA GLU A 41 -4.94 -1.42 4.25
C GLU A 41 -5.32 -2.77 4.80
N ARG A 42 -5.40 -2.82 6.12
CA ARG A 42 -6.04 -3.87 6.87
C ARG A 42 -7.27 -3.27 7.53
N ALA A 43 -8.41 -3.89 7.32
CA ALA A 43 -9.66 -3.38 7.85
C ALA A 43 -10.52 -4.51 8.40
N LEU A 44 -11.36 -4.20 9.37
CA LEU A 44 -12.34 -5.14 9.88
C LEU A 44 -13.65 -4.90 9.15
N VAL A 45 -14.10 -5.91 8.40
CA VAL A 45 -15.34 -5.82 7.63
C VAL A 45 -16.24 -6.98 8.03
N ARG A 46 -17.39 -6.65 8.59
CA ARG A 46 -18.36 -7.65 9.05
C ARG A 46 -17.73 -8.71 9.97
N GLY A 47 -16.87 -8.24 10.88
CA GLY A 47 -16.21 -9.11 11.84
C GLY A 47 -15.02 -9.89 11.29
N LYS A 48 -14.62 -9.64 10.04
CA LYS A 48 -13.49 -10.31 9.43
C LYS A 48 -12.40 -9.33 9.07
N THR A 49 -11.15 -9.72 9.32
CA THR A 49 -9.99 -8.92 8.90
C THR A 49 -9.78 -9.12 7.41
N VAL A 50 -9.72 -8.03 6.67
CA VAL A 50 -9.46 -8.06 5.24
C VAL A 50 -8.26 -7.18 4.91
N TYR A 51 -7.52 -7.57 3.88
CA TYR A 51 -6.36 -6.85 3.36
C TYR A 51 -6.67 -6.48 1.93
N ARG A 52 -6.48 -5.21 1.57
CA ARG A 52 -6.83 -4.76 0.23
C ARG A 52 -6.09 -3.49 -0.16
N TRP A 53 -5.99 -3.26 -1.46
CA TRP A 53 -5.45 -2.03 -2.01
C TRP A 53 -6.56 -1.00 -2.13
N ARG A 54 -6.20 0.27 -2.00
CA ARG A 54 -7.16 1.35 -2.07
C ARG A 54 -6.57 2.51 -2.87
N TYR A 55 -7.45 3.18 -3.63
CA TYR A 55 -7.07 4.40 -4.32
C TYR A 55 -6.86 5.53 -3.31
N PRO A 56 -6.02 6.54 -3.67
CA PRO A 56 -5.82 7.68 -2.77
C PRO A 56 -7.09 8.47 -2.47
N TRP A 57 -8.11 8.36 -3.33
CA TRP A 57 -9.38 9.08 -3.15
C TRP A 57 -10.44 8.24 -2.43
N ASP A 58 -10.00 7.36 -1.57
CA ASP A 58 -10.87 6.64 -0.65
C ASP A 58 -11.83 5.65 -1.33
N ARG A 59 -11.30 4.88 -2.26
CA ARG A 59 -12.05 3.86 -2.97
C ARG A 59 -11.25 2.58 -3.04
N ILE A 60 -11.92 1.44 -2.89
CA ILE A 60 -11.25 0.15 -3.00
C ILE A 60 -10.76 -0.04 -4.43
N SER A 61 -9.49 -0.42 -4.56
CA SER A 61 -8.88 -0.66 -5.86
C SER A 61 -9.19 -2.07 -6.35
N ASP A 62 -9.54 -2.19 -7.62
CA ASP A 62 -9.68 -3.47 -8.29
C ASP A 62 -8.48 -3.79 -9.19
N GLU A 63 -7.41 -3.04 -9.03
CA GLU A 63 -6.21 -3.21 -9.83
C GLU A 63 -5.40 -4.41 -9.36
N ASN A 64 -4.69 -5.03 -10.31
CA ASN A 64 -3.80 -6.15 -9.98
C ASN A 64 -2.38 -5.62 -9.72
N ILE A 65 -2.15 -5.11 -8.54
CA ILE A 65 -0.84 -4.60 -8.15
C ILE A 65 0.15 -5.76 -8.11
N THR A 66 1.26 -5.62 -8.81
CA THR A 66 2.28 -6.67 -8.89
C THR A 66 3.51 -6.37 -8.06
N HIS A 67 3.85 -5.10 -7.90
CA HIS A 67 5.04 -4.66 -7.18
C HIS A 67 4.74 -3.40 -6.39
N TRP A 68 5.55 -3.18 -5.35
CA TRP A 68 5.43 -1.98 -4.54
C TRP A 68 6.80 -1.65 -3.95
N MET A 69 6.93 -0.44 -3.47
CA MET A 69 8.10 -0.03 -2.69
C MET A 69 7.66 1.02 -1.68
N PRO A 70 8.35 1.11 -0.53
CA PRO A 70 8.03 2.15 0.44
C PRO A 70 8.21 3.54 -0.15
N LEU A 71 7.45 4.49 0.37
CA LEU A 71 7.67 5.89 0.01
C LEU A 71 9.05 6.33 0.51
N PRO A 72 9.77 7.13 -0.26
CA PRO A 72 11.02 7.70 0.23
C PRO A 72 10.74 8.62 1.41
N GLU A 73 11.70 8.69 2.33
CA GLU A 73 11.60 9.65 3.42
C GLU A 73 11.67 11.06 2.88
N PRO A 74 10.90 11.99 3.46
CA PRO A 74 11.04 13.38 3.05
C PRO A 74 12.43 13.90 3.37
N PRO A 75 12.93 14.85 2.61
CA PRO A 75 14.22 15.43 2.92
C PRO A 75 14.18 16.07 4.31
N LYS A 76 15.30 15.99 5.00
CA LYS A 76 15.44 16.69 6.28
C LYS A 76 15.51 18.17 5.98
N GLU A 77 14.64 18.91 6.61
CA GLU A 77 14.71 20.35 6.50
C GLU A 77 15.64 20.88 7.56
N ASP A 78 16.67 21.59 7.10
CA ASP A 78 17.56 22.31 7.99
C ASP A 78 16.99 23.70 8.24
N ALA A 79 15.80 23.70 8.70
CA ALA A 79 15.07 24.97 8.84
C ALA A 79 15.83 26.01 9.59
#